data_74b3f2d201a74b38db6c6ff948238641
#
_entry.id   74b3f2d201a74b38db6c6ff948238641
#
_cell.length_a   1.000
_cell.length_b   1.000
_cell.length_c   1.000
_cell.angle_alpha   90.00
_cell.angle_beta   90.00
_cell.angle_gamma   90.00
#
_symmetry.space_group_name_H-M   'P 1'
#
loop_
_entity.id
_entity.type
_entity.pdbx_description
1 polymer ?
#
loop_
_entity_poly.entity_id
_entity_poly.type
_entity_poly.pdbx_seq_one_letter_code
_entity_poly.pdbx_strand_id
1 'polypeptide(L)'
;MSIPSSLRTELRGRILRTLILCGLGLGVALGESPALRAEPPGSEVRALWVTRGSLVSPEAISAMVRSAASSGFNTLLVQVRGRGDAYFSSRSEPRAAALAPQPVSFDPLAATIALAREHGLRVHAWVNVNLVSSGTKLPLARTHIVYQRPEWLMVPRELAFEMARIDARSPQYLGRLARWTRAASGVEGLYLSPVHGGAVDHVVAILDHLAASYELDGIHLDYVRYPGPQFDYSRAALTEFRAYLQPELRAAERARFAGRDMASLVGLAQVYPQRWADFRRSRLNTLVMRARTAVKQRRPSLLFSAAVYPDPVEAARTRLQDWRTWIENDMIDVVCPMAYTLDASTFAAQIASVRQVAGGQSVWAGIGAYRLSSSQTIDNIRTARRLGAEGIVLFSYDSLTRPPNGADYLSLVGRAAFAP
;
A
#
# COMPACT_ATOMS: atom_id res chain seq x y z
N MET A 1 -37.48 -34.57 -44.99
CA MET A 1 -36.70 -35.47 -45.84
C MET A 1 -35.34 -35.60 -45.13
N SER A 2 -35.26 -36.57 -44.31
CA SER A 2 -34.63 -37.89 -44.46
C SER A 2 -33.11 -37.86 -44.37
N ILE A 3 -32.66 -38.34 -43.25
CA ILE A 3 -31.34 -38.89 -42.87
C ILE A 3 -31.05 -40.12 -43.75
N PRO A 4 -29.82 -40.63 -43.95
CA PRO A 4 -29.04 -41.39 -42.98
C PRO A 4 -27.50 -41.25 -43.12
N SER A 5 -26.71 -41.30 -42.05
CA SER A 5 -26.15 -42.41 -41.22
C SER A 5 -25.12 -43.34 -41.90
N SER A 6 -24.04 -43.55 -41.13
CA SER A 6 -23.14 -44.72 -41.06
C SER A 6 -21.96 -44.77 -42.05
N LEU A 7 -20.77 -45.21 -41.73
CA LEU A 7 -20.16 -46.30 -40.94
C LEU A 7 -18.64 -46.02 -40.80
N ARG A 8 -18.04 -46.10 -39.68
CA ARG A 8 -17.15 -47.13 -39.08
C ARG A 8 -16.19 -47.88 -40.05
N THR A 9 -14.91 -47.89 -39.78
CA THR A 9 -14.12 -49.01 -39.26
C THR A 9 -12.68 -48.99 -39.81
N GLU A 10 -11.74 -49.03 -38.88
CA GLU A 10 -10.45 -49.74 -38.82
C GLU A 10 -9.59 -49.96 -40.06
N LEU A 11 -8.27 -49.68 -39.93
CA LEU A 11 -7.27 -50.76 -40.00
C LEU A 11 -5.88 -50.36 -39.49
N ARG A 12 -5.32 -51.25 -38.70
CA ARG A 12 -3.94 -51.31 -38.19
C ARG A 12 -2.94 -51.63 -39.27
N GLY A 13 -1.68 -51.17 -39.10
CA GLY A 13 -0.59 -51.75 -39.88
C GLY A 13 0.80 -51.16 -39.54
N ARG A 14 1.55 -51.90 -38.74
CA ARG A 14 2.98 -51.78 -38.48
C ARG A 14 3.80 -51.67 -39.78
N ILE A 15 4.96 -51.00 -39.76
CA ILE A 15 6.27 -51.52 -40.18
C ILE A 15 7.39 -50.65 -39.58
N LEU A 16 8.36 -51.34 -39.01
CA LEU A 16 9.63 -51.02 -38.43
C LEU A 16 10.70 -50.90 -39.51
N ARG A 17 11.65 -49.91 -39.43
CA ARG A 17 13.11 -50.08 -39.67
C ARG A 17 13.88 -48.79 -39.67
N THR A 18 14.68 -48.64 -38.69
CA THR A 18 16.11 -48.24 -38.55
C THR A 18 16.76 -47.51 -39.71
N LEU A 19 17.29 -46.30 -39.44
CA LEU A 19 18.56 -45.81 -40.01
C LEU A 19 19.23 -44.85 -39.01
N ILE A 20 20.41 -45.23 -38.61
CA ILE A 20 21.41 -44.50 -37.81
C ILE A 20 22.12 -43.54 -38.77
N LEU A 21 22.24 -42.23 -38.42
CA LEU A 21 23.34 -41.40 -38.89
C LEU A 21 23.65 -40.29 -37.87
N CYS A 22 24.92 -40.20 -37.56
CA CYS A 22 25.57 -39.25 -36.68
C CYS A 22 25.31 -37.80 -37.09
N GLY A 23 25.00 -36.95 -36.12
CA GLY A 23 25.01 -35.50 -36.25
C GLY A 23 25.41 -34.84 -34.92
N LEU A 24 26.53 -34.17 -34.96
CA LEU A 24 27.18 -33.44 -33.85
C LEU A 24 26.19 -32.63 -33.02
N GLY A 25 26.15 -32.90 -31.74
CA GLY A 25 25.42 -32.13 -30.75
C GLY A 25 26.09 -30.81 -30.45
N LEU A 26 25.48 -29.69 -30.83
CA LEU A 26 25.67 -28.42 -30.13
C LEU A 26 24.73 -28.45 -28.90
N GLY A 27 25.34 -28.73 -27.76
CA GLY A 27 24.66 -28.57 -26.47
C GLY A 27 24.41 -27.10 -26.17
N VAL A 28 23.22 -26.60 -26.50
CA VAL A 28 22.72 -25.37 -25.91
C VAL A 28 22.36 -25.74 -24.45
N ALA A 29 23.23 -25.37 -23.52
CA ALA A 29 22.89 -25.35 -22.10
C ALA A 29 21.75 -24.37 -21.90
N LEU A 30 20.52 -24.89 -21.86
CA LEU A 30 19.40 -24.19 -21.28
C LEU A 30 19.74 -24.00 -19.82
N GLY A 31 20.22 -22.81 -19.46
CA GLY A 31 20.39 -22.39 -18.10
C GLY A 31 19.03 -22.55 -17.41
N GLU A 32 18.97 -23.52 -16.50
CA GLU A 32 17.87 -23.61 -15.55
C GLU A 32 17.82 -22.28 -14.81
N SER A 33 16.80 -21.45 -15.07
CA SER A 33 16.44 -20.35 -14.22
C SER A 33 16.30 -20.93 -12.80
N PRO A 34 16.96 -20.35 -11.78
CA PRO A 34 16.79 -20.83 -10.42
C PRO A 34 15.32 -20.73 -10.09
N ALA A 35 14.67 -21.87 -9.99
CA ALA A 35 13.30 -21.97 -9.52
C ALA A 35 13.24 -21.22 -8.20
N LEU A 36 12.43 -20.17 -8.12
CA LEU A 36 12.05 -19.50 -6.89
C LEU A 36 11.70 -20.62 -5.90
N ARG A 37 12.54 -20.83 -4.89
CA ARG A 37 12.20 -21.67 -3.75
C ARG A 37 11.01 -20.99 -3.09
N ALA A 38 9.81 -21.42 -3.43
CA ALA A 38 8.65 -21.18 -2.59
C ALA A 38 9.00 -21.75 -1.21
N GLU A 39 9.15 -20.87 -0.21
CA GLU A 39 9.26 -21.35 1.16
C GLU A 39 8.04 -22.25 1.46
N PRO A 40 8.22 -23.30 2.26
CA PRO A 40 7.12 -24.21 2.59
C PRO A 40 5.94 -23.39 3.15
N PRO A 41 4.69 -23.75 2.82
CA PRO A 41 3.52 -23.13 3.41
C PRO A 41 3.65 -23.20 4.93
N GLY A 42 3.69 -22.01 5.60
CA GLY A 42 3.83 -21.92 7.06
C GLY A 42 5.13 -21.30 7.56
N SER A 43 6.08 -20.88 6.70
CA SER A 43 7.24 -20.14 7.19
C SER A 43 6.85 -18.72 7.63
N GLU A 44 7.30 -18.36 8.85
CA GLU A 44 7.07 -17.03 9.42
C GLU A 44 7.62 -15.91 8.52
N VAL A 45 6.83 -14.87 8.28
CA VAL A 45 7.31 -13.65 7.62
C VAL A 45 8.08 -12.80 8.63
N ARG A 46 9.35 -12.53 8.34
CA ARG A 46 10.25 -11.68 9.13
C ARG A 46 10.62 -10.48 8.27
N ALA A 47 9.82 -9.41 8.39
CA ALA A 47 9.87 -8.29 7.47
C ALA A 47 10.43 -7.01 8.10
N LEU A 48 10.98 -6.16 7.24
CA LEU A 48 11.37 -4.78 7.54
C LEU A 48 10.58 -3.80 6.68
N TRP A 49 10.00 -2.76 7.28
CA TRP A 49 9.67 -1.55 6.54
C TRP A 49 10.96 -0.79 6.24
N VAL A 50 11.19 -0.51 4.98
CA VAL A 50 12.35 0.25 4.48
C VAL A 50 11.84 1.54 3.88
N THR A 51 12.23 2.69 4.46
CA THR A 51 11.81 3.97 3.91
C THR A 51 12.62 4.31 2.65
N ARG A 52 12.07 5.17 1.83
CA ARG A 52 12.70 5.61 0.56
C ARG A 52 14.11 6.19 0.72
N GLY A 53 14.51 6.59 1.95
CA GLY A 53 15.86 7.08 2.23
C GLY A 53 16.97 6.06 1.99
N SER A 54 16.66 4.77 2.05
CA SER A 54 17.58 3.65 1.74
C SER A 54 17.57 3.23 0.27
N LEU A 55 16.77 3.91 -0.58
CA LEU A 55 16.65 3.61 -2.02
C LEU A 55 17.39 4.64 -2.91
N VAL A 56 18.21 5.50 -2.34
CA VAL A 56 18.76 6.67 -3.03
C VAL A 56 20.02 6.36 -3.85
N SER A 57 20.68 5.23 -3.64
CA SER A 57 21.84 4.80 -4.43
C SER A 57 22.03 3.29 -4.41
N PRO A 58 22.82 2.71 -5.36
CA PRO A 58 23.16 1.29 -5.35
C PRO A 58 23.84 0.84 -4.05
N GLU A 59 24.71 1.66 -3.48
CA GLU A 59 25.44 1.37 -2.24
C GLU A 59 24.48 1.31 -1.04
N ALA A 60 23.52 2.25 -0.96
CA ALA A 60 22.50 2.27 0.10
C ALA A 60 21.61 1.02 0.02
N ILE A 61 21.18 0.65 -1.18
CA ILE A 61 20.38 -0.57 -1.43
C ILE A 61 21.19 -1.80 -1.03
N SER A 62 22.47 -1.88 -1.43
CA SER A 62 23.36 -3.02 -1.12
C SER A 62 23.57 -3.17 0.39
N ALA A 63 23.82 -2.07 1.09
CA ALA A 63 23.95 -2.09 2.55
C ALA A 63 22.66 -2.57 3.24
N MET A 64 21.53 -2.08 2.78
CA MET A 64 20.20 -2.43 3.33
C MET A 64 19.88 -3.91 3.12
N VAL A 65 20.04 -4.43 1.90
CA VAL A 65 19.73 -5.84 1.58
C VAL A 65 20.64 -6.79 2.37
N ARG A 66 21.97 -6.54 2.38
CA ARG A 66 22.92 -7.38 3.13
C ARG A 66 22.65 -7.35 4.63
N SER A 67 22.37 -6.17 5.18
CA SER A 67 22.05 -6.02 6.61
C SER A 67 20.79 -6.79 6.99
N ALA A 68 19.73 -6.70 6.18
CA ALA A 68 18.49 -7.44 6.41
C ALA A 68 18.71 -8.96 6.35
N ALA A 69 19.37 -9.45 5.30
CA ALA A 69 19.65 -10.87 5.11
C ALA A 69 20.50 -11.45 6.25
N SER A 70 21.62 -10.78 6.59
CA SER A 70 22.52 -11.22 7.67
C SER A 70 21.87 -11.17 9.06
N SER A 71 20.81 -10.39 9.23
CA SER A 71 20.02 -10.32 10.46
C SER A 71 18.82 -11.27 10.47
N GLY A 72 18.69 -12.20 9.52
CA GLY A 72 17.68 -13.25 9.50
C GLY A 72 16.28 -12.78 9.05
N PHE A 73 16.15 -11.59 8.48
CA PHE A 73 14.93 -11.18 7.81
C PHE A 73 14.79 -11.89 6.46
N ASN A 74 13.55 -12.06 5.99
CA ASN A 74 13.25 -12.72 4.72
C ASN A 74 12.34 -11.91 3.80
N THR A 75 11.90 -10.72 4.23
CA THR A 75 10.98 -9.89 3.46
C THR A 75 11.27 -8.39 3.68
N LEU A 76 11.24 -7.63 2.59
CA LEU A 76 11.41 -6.18 2.59
C LEU A 76 10.15 -5.50 2.06
N LEU A 77 9.57 -4.59 2.84
CA LEU A 77 8.51 -3.69 2.39
C LEU A 77 9.16 -2.35 2.05
N VAL A 78 9.49 -2.12 0.77
CA VAL A 78 10.28 -0.95 0.33
C VAL A 78 9.38 0.18 -0.14
N GLN A 79 9.52 1.37 0.45
CA GLN A 79 8.69 2.53 0.15
C GLN A 79 9.04 3.15 -1.20
N VAL A 80 8.43 2.63 -2.26
CA VAL A 80 8.68 3.07 -3.64
C VAL A 80 7.88 4.30 -4.04
N ARG A 81 6.77 4.57 -3.32
CA ARG A 81 5.95 5.78 -3.47
C ARG A 81 5.68 6.36 -2.08
N GLY A 82 6.39 7.43 -1.76
CA GLY A 82 6.27 8.03 -0.43
C GLY A 82 5.32 9.22 -0.38
N ARG A 83 5.37 10.11 -1.35
CA ARG A 83 4.62 11.38 -1.38
C ARG A 83 4.25 11.82 -2.79
N GLY A 84 3.74 10.89 -3.63
CA GLY A 84 3.41 11.19 -5.02
C GLY A 84 4.65 11.38 -5.89
N ASP A 85 5.76 10.79 -5.48
CA ASP A 85 7.05 10.72 -6.16
C ASP A 85 7.48 9.26 -6.29
N ALA A 86 8.20 8.92 -7.36
CA ALA A 86 8.54 7.55 -7.71
C ALA A 86 10.02 7.23 -7.44
N TYR A 87 10.26 6.13 -6.72
CA TYR A 87 11.54 5.42 -6.59
C TYR A 87 11.56 4.15 -7.47
N PHE A 88 10.92 4.25 -8.63
CA PHE A 88 10.80 3.24 -9.68
C PHE A 88 10.60 3.95 -11.02
N SER A 89 10.74 3.25 -12.14
CA SER A 89 10.45 3.82 -13.47
C SER A 89 8.95 4.03 -13.64
N SER A 90 8.49 5.25 -13.38
CA SER A 90 7.08 5.64 -13.42
C SER A 90 6.75 6.44 -14.67
N ARG A 91 5.56 6.18 -15.24
CA ARG A 91 4.97 6.98 -16.33
C ARG A 91 4.04 8.07 -15.82
N SER A 92 3.60 7.99 -14.57
CA SER A 92 2.51 8.81 -14.02
C SER A 92 2.95 9.78 -12.93
N GLU A 93 4.09 9.51 -12.28
CA GLU A 93 4.61 10.35 -11.20
C GLU A 93 6.06 10.76 -11.46
N PRO A 94 6.47 11.94 -11.00
CA PRO A 94 7.84 12.40 -11.19
C PRO A 94 8.82 11.51 -10.43
N ARG A 95 10.00 11.31 -11.01
CA ARG A 95 11.14 10.72 -10.33
C ARG A 95 11.41 11.49 -9.03
N ALA A 96 11.65 10.79 -7.95
CA ALA A 96 11.92 11.41 -6.66
C ALA A 96 13.15 12.32 -6.71
N ALA A 97 13.05 13.52 -6.13
CA ALA A 97 14.12 14.51 -6.15
C ALA A 97 15.43 14.00 -5.48
N ALA A 98 15.33 13.11 -4.51
CA ALA A 98 16.47 12.48 -3.86
C ALA A 98 17.33 11.61 -4.81
N LEU A 99 16.77 11.22 -5.96
CA LEU A 99 17.48 10.46 -7.00
C LEU A 99 18.24 11.33 -8.01
N ALA A 100 18.20 12.66 -7.85
CA ALA A 100 18.89 13.59 -8.77
C ALA A 100 20.40 13.32 -8.94
N PRO A 101 21.16 12.86 -7.92
CA PRO A 101 22.56 12.49 -8.08
C PRO A 101 22.80 11.23 -8.92
N GLN A 102 21.77 10.41 -9.13
CA GLN A 102 21.88 9.13 -9.84
C GLN A 102 21.55 9.29 -11.33
N PRO A 103 22.14 8.47 -12.21
CA PRO A 103 21.78 8.43 -13.62
C PRO A 103 20.28 8.26 -13.81
N VAL A 104 19.71 8.83 -14.87
CA VAL A 104 18.28 8.75 -15.17
C VAL A 104 17.82 7.29 -15.36
N SER A 105 18.74 6.43 -15.86
CA SER A 105 18.50 4.99 -16.04
C SER A 105 18.48 4.19 -14.73
N PHE A 106 18.94 4.75 -13.62
CA PHE A 106 18.92 4.05 -12.34
C PHE A 106 17.48 3.90 -11.82
N ASP A 107 17.04 2.66 -11.73
CA ASP A 107 15.76 2.25 -11.16
C ASP A 107 15.98 1.60 -9.78
N PRO A 108 15.67 2.31 -8.68
CA PRO A 108 15.90 1.79 -7.34
C PRO A 108 15.13 0.51 -7.03
N LEU A 109 13.88 0.39 -7.51
CA LEU A 109 13.07 -0.80 -7.25
C LEU A 109 13.63 -2.01 -7.99
N ALA A 110 13.96 -1.88 -9.28
CA ALA A 110 14.57 -2.95 -10.05
C ALA A 110 15.91 -3.41 -9.42
N ALA A 111 16.75 -2.47 -9.00
CA ALA A 111 18.03 -2.78 -8.31
C ALA A 111 17.79 -3.51 -6.98
N THR A 112 16.76 -3.09 -6.20
CA THR A 112 16.41 -3.75 -4.94
C THR A 112 15.93 -5.17 -5.17
N ILE A 113 15.05 -5.41 -6.14
CA ILE A 113 14.53 -6.75 -6.47
C ILE A 113 15.67 -7.68 -6.90
N ALA A 114 16.53 -7.23 -7.79
CA ALA A 114 17.66 -8.04 -8.28
C ALA A 114 18.53 -8.50 -7.12
N LEU A 115 19.00 -7.56 -6.29
CA LEU A 115 19.89 -7.87 -5.18
C LEU A 115 19.20 -8.67 -4.06
N ALA A 116 17.94 -8.37 -3.75
CA ALA A 116 17.17 -9.10 -2.74
C ALA A 116 17.05 -10.58 -3.10
N ARG A 117 16.84 -10.91 -4.38
CA ARG A 117 16.80 -12.30 -4.86
C ARG A 117 18.10 -13.05 -4.66
N GLU A 118 19.24 -12.41 -4.92
CA GLU A 118 20.57 -13.01 -4.68
C GLU A 118 20.74 -13.42 -3.21
N HIS A 119 20.04 -12.72 -2.31
CA HIS A 119 20.08 -12.96 -0.87
C HIS A 119 18.85 -13.72 -0.33
N GLY A 120 17.96 -14.23 -1.21
CA GLY A 120 16.76 -14.99 -0.81
C GLY A 120 15.70 -14.17 -0.11
N LEU A 121 15.67 -12.84 -0.30
CA LEU A 121 14.68 -11.95 0.28
C LEU A 121 13.52 -11.69 -0.68
N ARG A 122 12.31 -11.64 -0.14
CA ARG A 122 11.09 -11.19 -0.82
C ARG A 122 10.99 -9.67 -0.81
N VAL A 123 10.43 -9.08 -1.85
CA VAL A 123 10.25 -7.63 -1.98
C VAL A 123 8.79 -7.28 -2.21
N HIS A 124 8.23 -6.49 -1.31
CA HIS A 124 6.91 -5.88 -1.47
C HIS A 124 7.07 -4.38 -1.75
N ALA A 125 6.40 -3.89 -2.78
CA ALA A 125 6.35 -2.46 -3.06
C ALA A 125 5.43 -1.77 -2.05
N TRP A 126 5.99 -0.95 -1.16
CA TRP A 126 5.22 -0.12 -0.24
C TRP A 126 4.81 1.19 -0.91
N VAL A 127 3.50 1.41 -0.99
CA VAL A 127 2.87 2.54 -1.66
C VAL A 127 2.02 3.32 -0.66
N ASN A 128 2.40 4.59 -0.40
CA ASN A 128 1.51 5.53 0.28
C ASN A 128 0.38 5.91 -0.68
N VAL A 129 -0.85 5.53 -0.37
CA VAL A 129 -2.00 5.63 -1.28
C VAL A 129 -2.48 7.07 -1.42
N ASN A 130 -2.97 7.65 -0.33
CA ASN A 130 -3.60 8.98 -0.39
C ASN A 130 -2.63 10.11 -0.07
N LEU A 131 -1.59 9.90 0.75
CA LEU A 131 -0.61 10.93 1.09
C LEU A 131 0.29 11.27 -0.11
N VAL A 132 0.26 12.54 -0.56
CA VAL A 132 1.00 12.99 -1.75
C VAL A 132 1.95 14.17 -1.51
N SER A 133 2.04 14.69 -0.31
CA SER A 133 3.06 15.69 0.02
C SER A 133 3.43 15.67 1.50
N SER A 134 4.49 16.38 1.84
CA SER A 134 4.82 16.70 3.23
C SER A 134 3.92 17.81 3.76
N GLY A 135 3.63 17.81 5.06
CA GLY A 135 3.01 18.96 5.73
C GLY A 135 3.91 20.20 5.79
N THR A 136 5.23 20.02 5.68
CA THR A 136 6.19 21.12 5.84
C THR A 136 6.67 21.72 4.52
N LYS A 137 6.75 20.95 3.44
CA LYS A 137 7.37 21.37 2.17
C LYS A 137 6.64 20.76 0.97
N LEU A 138 6.26 21.63 0.03
CA LEU A 138 5.69 21.21 -1.25
C LEU A 138 6.77 20.56 -2.15
N PRO A 139 6.38 19.64 -3.05
CA PRO A 139 7.28 19.03 -4.01
C PRO A 139 7.95 20.05 -4.94
N LEU A 140 9.18 19.78 -5.37
CA LEU A 140 9.91 20.64 -6.30
C LEU A 140 9.43 20.49 -7.75
N ALA A 141 9.14 19.27 -8.17
CA ALA A 141 8.73 18.96 -9.53
C ALA A 141 7.34 19.53 -9.83
N ARG A 142 7.23 20.40 -10.84
CA ARG A 142 5.93 20.97 -11.28
C ARG A 142 5.02 19.95 -11.96
N THR A 143 5.57 18.83 -12.41
CA THR A 143 4.82 17.68 -12.92
C THR A 143 4.16 16.84 -11.83
N HIS A 144 4.41 17.19 -10.56
CA HIS A 144 3.83 16.46 -9.42
C HIS A 144 2.31 16.67 -9.33
N ILE A 145 1.59 15.63 -8.89
CA ILE A 145 0.13 15.57 -8.85
C ILE A 145 -0.51 16.76 -8.10
N VAL A 146 0.10 17.28 -7.05
CA VAL A 146 -0.43 18.42 -6.28
C VAL A 146 -0.52 19.71 -7.10
N TYR A 147 0.31 19.83 -8.16
CA TYR A 147 0.27 20.96 -9.09
C TYR A 147 -0.57 20.67 -10.33
N GLN A 148 -0.57 19.41 -10.78
CA GLN A 148 -1.28 19.01 -11.98
C GLN A 148 -2.78 18.83 -11.75
N ARG A 149 -3.16 18.39 -10.54
CA ARG A 149 -4.54 18.09 -10.18
C ARG A 149 -4.85 18.55 -8.74
N PRO A 150 -4.70 19.83 -8.41
CA PRO A 150 -4.96 20.33 -7.06
C PRO A 150 -6.43 20.14 -6.63
N GLU A 151 -7.35 20.04 -7.59
CA GLU A 151 -8.77 19.74 -7.35
C GLU A 151 -9.02 18.32 -6.80
N TRP A 152 -8.03 17.43 -6.90
CA TRP A 152 -8.12 16.07 -6.33
C TRP A 152 -7.74 16.02 -4.85
N LEU A 153 -7.25 17.11 -4.29
CA LEU A 153 -6.79 17.16 -2.90
C LEU A 153 -7.98 17.29 -1.94
N MET A 154 -7.89 16.56 -0.82
CA MET A 154 -8.85 16.69 0.26
C MET A 154 -8.82 18.09 0.87
N VAL A 155 -10.01 18.63 1.16
CA VAL A 155 -10.20 19.92 1.83
C VAL A 155 -10.65 19.70 3.26
N PRO A 156 -10.01 20.32 4.27
CA PRO A 156 -10.50 20.26 5.64
C PRO A 156 -11.80 21.08 5.79
N ARG A 157 -12.66 20.66 6.70
CA ARG A 157 -13.97 21.30 6.96
C ARG A 157 -13.87 22.81 7.19
N GLU A 158 -12.86 23.23 7.94
CA GLU A 158 -12.64 24.65 8.25
C GLU A 158 -12.43 25.53 7.01
N LEU A 159 -11.86 24.96 5.95
CA LEU A 159 -11.59 25.64 4.70
C LEU A 159 -12.66 25.46 3.63
N ALA A 160 -13.72 24.67 3.87
CA ALA A 160 -14.70 24.28 2.86
C ALA A 160 -15.28 25.48 2.08
N PHE A 161 -15.71 26.53 2.78
CA PHE A 161 -16.32 27.72 2.17
C PHE A 161 -15.29 28.58 1.44
N GLU A 162 -14.09 28.73 2.01
CA GLU A 162 -13.02 29.52 1.41
C GLU A 162 -12.53 28.86 0.11
N MET A 163 -12.19 27.56 0.20
CA MET A 163 -11.65 26.83 -0.95
C MET A 163 -12.63 26.69 -2.11
N ALA A 164 -13.92 26.67 -1.82
CA ALA A 164 -14.96 26.63 -2.85
C ALA A 164 -15.07 27.91 -3.70
N ARG A 165 -14.47 29.02 -3.25
CA ARG A 165 -14.43 30.32 -3.96
C ARG A 165 -13.13 30.53 -4.73
N ILE A 166 -12.13 29.71 -4.50
CA ILE A 166 -10.81 29.80 -5.14
C ILE A 166 -10.79 28.80 -6.31
N ASP A 167 -10.38 29.27 -7.49
CA ASP A 167 -10.13 28.35 -8.60
C ASP A 167 -9.03 27.36 -8.22
N ALA A 168 -9.35 26.07 -8.30
CA ALA A 168 -8.42 25.00 -7.93
C ALA A 168 -7.11 25.04 -8.76
N ARG A 169 -7.15 25.58 -9.98
CA ARG A 169 -5.96 25.74 -10.84
C ARG A 169 -5.09 26.93 -10.45
N SER A 170 -5.58 27.83 -9.60
CA SER A 170 -4.79 28.97 -9.15
C SER A 170 -3.72 28.55 -8.13
N PRO A 171 -2.53 29.19 -8.15
CA PRO A 171 -1.51 28.95 -7.12
C PRO A 171 -2.00 29.22 -5.69
N GLN A 172 -3.01 30.09 -5.54
CA GLN A 172 -3.62 30.45 -4.27
C GLN A 172 -4.29 29.24 -3.62
N TYR A 173 -4.96 28.37 -4.40
CA TYR A 173 -5.64 27.19 -3.89
C TYR A 173 -4.67 26.25 -3.17
N LEU A 174 -3.64 25.79 -3.88
CA LEU A 174 -2.61 24.91 -3.31
C LEU A 174 -1.86 25.60 -2.15
N GLY A 175 -1.53 26.89 -2.31
CA GLY A 175 -0.86 27.66 -1.26
C GLY A 175 -1.68 27.77 0.03
N ARG A 176 -3.00 27.87 -0.08
CA ARG A 176 -3.91 27.95 1.08
C ARG A 176 -4.01 26.59 1.80
N LEU A 177 -4.18 25.49 1.06
CA LEU A 177 -4.17 24.13 1.63
C LEU A 177 -2.84 23.82 2.33
N ALA A 178 -1.72 24.13 1.68
CA ALA A 178 -0.39 23.86 2.23
C ALA A 178 -0.11 24.66 3.52
N ARG A 179 -0.55 25.93 3.60
CA ARG A 179 -0.42 26.74 4.83
C ARG A 179 -1.22 26.13 5.97
N TRP A 180 -2.48 25.76 5.71
CA TRP A 180 -3.32 25.13 6.73
C TRP A 180 -2.72 23.81 7.21
N THR A 181 -2.33 22.93 6.27
CA THR A 181 -1.72 21.62 6.60
C THR A 181 -0.47 21.76 7.45
N ARG A 182 0.36 22.77 7.20
CA ARG A 182 1.58 23.05 7.99
C ARG A 182 1.27 23.44 9.43
N ALA A 183 0.18 24.15 9.65
CA ALA A 183 -0.25 24.60 10.97
C ALA A 183 -1.05 23.54 11.74
N ALA A 184 -1.66 22.58 11.03
CA ALA A 184 -2.55 21.59 11.61
C ALA A 184 -1.76 20.47 12.31
N SER A 185 -2.03 20.26 13.59
CA SER A 185 -1.47 19.13 14.33
C SER A 185 -2.05 17.80 13.84
N GLY A 186 -1.21 16.78 13.70
CA GLY A 186 -1.62 15.42 13.35
C GLY A 186 -2.03 15.22 11.89
N VAL A 187 -1.72 16.19 10.99
CA VAL A 187 -1.91 16.08 9.53
C VAL A 187 -0.55 16.05 8.86
N GLU A 188 -0.18 14.89 8.30
CA GLU A 188 1.17 14.62 7.81
C GLU A 188 1.48 15.30 6.49
N GLY A 189 0.44 15.74 5.75
CA GLY A 189 0.60 16.37 4.42
C GLY A 189 -0.71 16.56 3.67
N LEU A 190 -0.61 16.73 2.36
CA LEU A 190 -1.76 16.79 1.47
C LEU A 190 -2.14 15.37 1.02
N TYR A 191 -3.44 15.11 0.92
CA TYR A 191 -4.00 13.81 0.61
C TYR A 191 -4.89 13.87 -0.63
N LEU A 192 -4.80 12.88 -1.50
CA LEU A 192 -5.75 12.64 -2.59
C LEU A 192 -7.08 12.15 -2.02
N SER A 193 -8.16 12.66 -2.59
CA SER A 193 -9.52 12.26 -2.21
C SER A 193 -9.95 10.96 -2.90
N PRO A 194 -10.32 9.91 -2.16
CA PRO A 194 -10.88 8.69 -2.75
C PRO A 194 -12.31 8.89 -3.27
N VAL A 195 -12.90 10.06 -3.05
CA VAL A 195 -14.19 10.43 -3.66
C VAL A 195 -14.01 10.87 -5.11
N HIS A 196 -12.84 11.43 -5.45
CA HIS A 196 -12.57 11.91 -6.80
C HIS A 196 -12.14 10.75 -7.72
N GLY A 197 -12.97 10.41 -8.73
CA GLY A 197 -12.73 9.29 -9.63
C GLY A 197 -11.33 9.33 -10.30
N GLY A 198 -10.90 10.50 -10.78
CA GLY A 198 -9.58 10.66 -11.39
C GLY A 198 -8.41 10.40 -10.42
N ALA A 199 -8.56 10.72 -9.12
CA ALA A 199 -7.55 10.41 -8.12
C ALA A 199 -7.47 8.89 -7.86
N VAL A 200 -8.62 8.23 -7.83
CA VAL A 200 -8.70 6.75 -7.73
C VAL A 200 -8.08 6.08 -8.94
N ASP A 201 -8.42 6.53 -10.15
CA ASP A 201 -7.86 5.99 -11.41
C ASP A 201 -6.33 6.13 -11.46
N HIS A 202 -5.81 7.27 -11.02
CA HIS A 202 -4.37 7.53 -10.95
C HIS A 202 -3.65 6.54 -10.02
N VAL A 203 -4.18 6.33 -8.81
CA VAL A 203 -3.59 5.38 -7.85
C VAL A 203 -3.67 3.94 -8.38
N VAL A 204 -4.82 3.53 -8.92
CA VAL A 204 -5.01 2.19 -9.49
C VAL A 204 -4.05 1.95 -10.65
N ALA A 205 -3.83 2.94 -11.53
CA ALA A 205 -2.87 2.83 -12.64
C ALA A 205 -1.42 2.67 -12.16
N ILE A 206 -1.03 3.30 -11.04
CA ILE A 206 0.31 3.11 -10.44
C ILE A 206 0.47 1.67 -9.93
N LEU A 207 -0.53 1.14 -9.22
CA LEU A 207 -0.49 -0.21 -8.68
C LEU A 207 -0.52 -1.28 -9.79
N ASP A 208 -1.31 -1.06 -10.83
CA ASP A 208 -1.33 -1.88 -12.04
C ASP A 208 0.04 -1.90 -12.73
N HIS A 209 0.66 -0.74 -12.89
CA HIS A 209 2.01 -0.61 -13.47
C HIS A 209 3.06 -1.36 -12.64
N LEU A 210 3.06 -1.21 -11.32
CA LEU A 210 3.98 -1.93 -10.43
C LEU A 210 3.80 -3.45 -10.55
N ALA A 211 2.57 -3.94 -10.53
CA ALA A 211 2.26 -5.36 -10.68
C ALA A 211 2.66 -5.93 -12.05
N ALA A 212 2.53 -5.12 -13.12
CA ALA A 212 2.84 -5.54 -14.49
C ALA A 212 4.33 -5.51 -14.80
N SER A 213 5.09 -4.52 -14.26
CA SER A 213 6.44 -4.20 -14.71
C SER A 213 7.54 -4.73 -13.82
N TYR A 214 7.24 -5.13 -12.57
CA TYR A 214 8.24 -5.57 -11.59
C TYR A 214 7.90 -6.95 -11.04
N GLU A 215 8.92 -7.77 -10.87
CA GLU A 215 8.77 -9.09 -10.27
C GLU A 215 8.77 -9.02 -8.74
N LEU A 216 7.69 -8.46 -8.22
CA LEU A 216 7.41 -8.32 -6.79
C LEU A 216 6.83 -9.62 -6.21
N ASP A 217 6.98 -9.78 -4.90
CA ASP A 217 6.28 -10.79 -4.09
C ASP A 217 4.97 -10.23 -3.52
N GLY A 218 4.85 -8.92 -3.41
CA GLY A 218 3.62 -8.26 -2.96
C GLY A 218 3.58 -6.76 -3.18
N ILE A 219 2.40 -6.21 -2.93
CA ILE A 219 2.16 -4.76 -2.84
C ILE A 219 1.59 -4.46 -1.45
N HIS A 220 2.20 -3.49 -0.78
CA HIS A 220 1.85 -3.07 0.56
C HIS A 220 1.28 -1.65 0.54
N LEU A 221 0.01 -1.50 0.91
CA LEU A 221 -0.68 -0.23 0.99
C LEU A 221 -0.44 0.44 2.35
N ASP A 222 -0.05 1.71 2.32
CA ASP A 222 -0.04 2.56 3.50
C ASP A 222 -0.73 3.89 3.19
N TYR A 223 -1.05 4.67 4.22
CA TYR A 223 -1.84 5.89 4.05
C TYR A 223 -3.12 5.70 3.22
N VAL A 224 -3.64 4.50 3.20
CA VAL A 224 -4.96 4.16 2.67
C VAL A 224 -6.01 4.52 3.71
N ARG A 225 -6.11 5.81 3.94
CA ARG A 225 -6.92 6.44 4.99
C ARG A 225 -7.14 7.92 4.74
N TYR A 226 -8.06 8.51 5.48
CA TYR A 226 -8.19 9.96 5.61
C TYR A 226 -7.24 10.48 6.71
N PRO A 227 -6.79 11.77 6.63
CA PRO A 227 -5.99 12.37 7.72
C PRO A 227 -6.77 12.44 9.02
N GLY A 228 -8.09 12.60 8.94
CA GLY A 228 -9.00 12.67 10.08
C GLY A 228 -10.45 12.83 9.63
N PRO A 229 -11.42 12.77 10.55
CA PRO A 229 -12.85 12.83 10.24
C PRO A 229 -13.30 14.21 9.71
N GLN A 230 -12.50 15.26 9.89
CA GLN A 230 -12.72 16.59 9.33
C GLN A 230 -12.41 16.71 7.83
N PHE A 231 -12.03 15.63 7.14
CA PHE A 231 -11.81 15.52 5.70
C PHE A 231 -12.82 14.55 5.06
N ASP A 232 -13.16 14.61 3.78
CA ASP A 232 -12.88 15.64 2.79
C ASP A 232 -14.12 16.52 2.62
N TYR A 233 -14.01 17.81 2.81
CA TYR A 233 -15.09 18.80 2.61
C TYR A 233 -14.87 19.63 1.34
N SER A 234 -14.24 19.06 0.31
CA SER A 234 -14.20 19.66 -1.01
C SER A 234 -15.60 19.75 -1.61
N ARG A 235 -15.83 20.74 -2.48
CA ARG A 235 -17.11 20.85 -3.19
C ARG A 235 -17.44 19.58 -3.95
N ALA A 236 -16.45 18.93 -4.56
CA ALA A 236 -16.63 17.67 -5.29
C ALA A 236 -17.16 16.57 -4.36
N ALA A 237 -16.50 16.35 -3.21
CA ALA A 237 -16.89 15.30 -2.26
C ALA A 237 -18.30 15.54 -1.69
N LEU A 238 -18.64 16.78 -1.34
CA LEU A 238 -19.96 17.12 -0.83
C LEU A 238 -21.07 17.00 -1.90
N THR A 239 -20.74 17.29 -3.16
CA THR A 239 -21.69 17.10 -4.28
C THR A 239 -21.97 15.63 -4.54
N GLU A 240 -20.92 14.79 -4.54
CA GLU A 240 -21.06 13.34 -4.66
C GLU A 240 -21.86 12.75 -3.48
N PHE A 241 -21.63 13.23 -2.26
CA PHE A 241 -22.40 12.80 -1.09
C PHE A 241 -23.88 13.12 -1.24
N ARG A 242 -24.22 14.32 -1.73
CA ARG A 242 -25.63 14.66 -1.98
C ARG A 242 -26.24 13.73 -3.01
N ALA A 243 -25.55 13.45 -4.10
CA ALA A 243 -26.02 12.52 -5.12
C ALA A 243 -26.23 11.10 -4.55
N TYR A 244 -25.30 10.65 -3.71
CA TYR A 244 -25.37 9.37 -3.02
C TYR A 244 -26.59 9.28 -2.09
N LEU A 245 -26.89 10.34 -1.34
CA LEU A 245 -27.96 10.35 -0.34
C LEU A 245 -29.35 10.65 -0.94
N GLN A 246 -29.40 11.30 -2.11
CA GLN A 246 -30.64 11.79 -2.73
C GLN A 246 -31.76 10.75 -2.85
N PRO A 247 -31.51 9.47 -3.22
CA PRO A 247 -32.57 8.45 -3.31
C PRO A 247 -33.26 8.14 -1.98
N GLU A 248 -32.57 8.35 -0.85
CA GLU A 248 -33.04 8.04 0.50
C GLU A 248 -33.79 9.21 1.16
N LEU A 249 -33.62 10.44 0.64
CA LEU A 249 -34.23 11.63 1.21
C LEU A 249 -35.73 11.69 0.89
N ARG A 250 -36.53 12.13 1.85
CA ARG A 250 -37.97 12.48 1.65
C ARG A 250 -38.06 13.76 0.78
N ALA A 251 -39.21 13.98 0.19
CA ALA A 251 -39.44 15.14 -0.68
C ALA A 251 -39.10 16.49 -0.01
N ALA A 252 -39.53 16.68 1.25
CA ALA A 252 -39.21 17.89 2.01
C ALA A 252 -37.72 18.08 2.26
N GLU A 253 -36.96 17.00 2.52
CA GLU A 253 -35.50 17.04 2.71
C GLU A 253 -34.82 17.32 1.40
N ARG A 254 -35.24 16.70 0.30
CA ARG A 254 -34.76 17.01 -1.04
C ARG A 254 -34.94 18.50 -1.39
N ALA A 255 -36.10 19.07 -1.11
CA ALA A 255 -36.38 20.49 -1.31
C ALA A 255 -35.49 21.37 -0.45
N ARG A 256 -35.31 21.04 0.84
CA ARG A 256 -34.47 21.76 1.78
C ARG A 256 -32.99 21.83 1.33
N PHE A 257 -32.45 20.74 0.76
CA PHE A 257 -31.05 20.64 0.34
C PHE A 257 -30.87 20.65 -1.18
N ALA A 258 -31.83 21.21 -1.92
CA ALA A 258 -31.76 21.35 -3.38
C ALA A 258 -30.68 22.33 -3.83
N GLY A 259 -30.29 23.29 -2.98
CA GLY A 259 -29.26 24.30 -3.25
C GLY A 259 -27.91 23.67 -3.62
N ARG A 260 -27.23 24.26 -4.61
CA ARG A 260 -25.89 23.86 -5.04
C ARG A 260 -24.79 24.69 -4.38
N ASP A 261 -25.16 25.60 -3.51
CA ASP A 261 -24.24 26.40 -2.73
C ASP A 261 -23.59 25.59 -1.62
N MET A 262 -22.47 26.09 -1.09
CA MET A 262 -21.69 25.38 -0.08
C MET A 262 -22.43 25.25 1.25
N ALA A 263 -23.33 26.19 1.58
CA ALA A 263 -24.09 26.11 2.83
C ALA A 263 -25.06 24.92 2.81
N SER A 264 -25.78 24.72 1.69
CA SER A 264 -26.64 23.56 1.49
C SER A 264 -25.87 22.24 1.51
N LEU A 265 -24.69 22.17 0.85
CA LEU A 265 -23.86 20.97 0.77
C LEU A 265 -23.25 20.60 2.14
N VAL A 266 -22.66 21.55 2.84
CA VAL A 266 -22.11 21.36 4.18
C VAL A 266 -23.23 21.06 5.18
N GLY A 267 -24.36 21.77 5.09
CA GLY A 267 -25.54 21.54 5.93
C GLY A 267 -26.04 20.11 5.82
N LEU A 268 -26.08 19.54 4.62
CA LEU A 268 -26.47 18.13 4.41
C LEU A 268 -25.54 17.17 5.16
N ALA A 269 -24.22 17.35 5.05
CA ALA A 269 -23.24 16.52 5.76
C ALA A 269 -23.32 16.68 7.30
N GLN A 270 -23.74 17.86 7.78
CA GLN A 270 -23.95 18.13 9.21
C GLN A 270 -25.22 17.51 9.76
N VAL A 271 -26.29 17.47 8.96
CA VAL A 271 -27.57 16.87 9.36
C VAL A 271 -27.49 15.33 9.34
N TYR A 272 -26.67 14.77 8.43
CA TYR A 272 -26.49 13.33 8.29
C TYR A 272 -25.03 12.90 8.55
N PRO A 273 -24.46 13.15 9.74
CA PRO A 273 -23.03 12.94 9.98
C PRO A 273 -22.61 11.48 9.86
N GLN A 274 -23.45 10.54 10.27
CA GLN A 274 -23.18 9.12 10.13
C GLN A 274 -23.16 8.69 8.66
N ARG A 275 -24.17 9.11 7.88
CA ARG A 275 -24.23 8.83 6.44
C ARG A 275 -23.06 9.45 5.68
N TRP A 276 -22.59 10.63 6.12
CA TRP A 276 -21.38 11.26 5.59
C TRP A 276 -20.14 10.42 5.89
N ALA A 277 -20.01 9.88 7.09
CA ALA A 277 -18.91 8.98 7.42
C ALA A 277 -18.98 7.67 6.62
N ASP A 278 -20.17 7.05 6.53
CA ASP A 278 -20.39 5.81 5.76
C ASP A 278 -20.07 6.00 4.28
N PHE A 279 -20.51 7.11 3.69
CA PHE A 279 -20.20 7.46 2.30
C PHE A 279 -18.69 7.53 2.06
N ARG A 280 -17.95 8.25 2.90
CA ARG A 280 -16.49 8.38 2.75
C ARG A 280 -15.76 7.06 2.94
N ARG A 281 -16.20 6.21 3.90
CA ARG A 281 -15.68 4.84 4.05
C ARG A 281 -15.93 4.01 2.81
N SER A 282 -17.14 4.05 2.26
CA SER A 282 -17.48 3.30 1.04
C SER A 282 -16.60 3.70 -0.16
N ARG A 283 -16.25 4.99 -0.29
CA ARG A 283 -15.36 5.45 -1.35
C ARG A 283 -13.93 4.95 -1.17
N LEU A 284 -13.43 4.93 0.06
CA LEU A 284 -12.13 4.34 0.37
C LEU A 284 -12.13 2.82 0.13
N ASN A 285 -13.16 2.11 0.54
CA ASN A 285 -13.33 0.69 0.28
C ASN A 285 -13.37 0.39 -1.23
N THR A 286 -14.07 1.22 -2.02
CA THR A 286 -14.07 1.12 -3.48
C THR A 286 -12.68 1.28 -4.08
N LEU A 287 -11.85 2.21 -3.58
CA LEU A 287 -10.47 2.36 -4.00
C LEU A 287 -9.67 1.08 -3.73
N VAL A 288 -9.74 0.54 -2.50
CA VAL A 288 -9.03 -0.70 -2.11
C VAL A 288 -9.45 -1.88 -2.99
N MET A 289 -10.74 -2.06 -3.21
CA MET A 289 -11.27 -3.13 -4.07
C MET A 289 -10.79 -2.99 -5.52
N ARG A 290 -10.83 -1.79 -6.11
CA ARG A 290 -10.35 -1.54 -7.47
C ARG A 290 -8.84 -1.76 -7.59
N ALA A 291 -8.08 -1.33 -6.59
CA ALA A 291 -6.63 -1.55 -6.51
C ALA A 291 -6.30 -3.05 -6.47
N ARG A 292 -6.97 -3.81 -5.59
CA ARG A 292 -6.83 -5.26 -5.55
C ARG A 292 -7.15 -5.91 -6.89
N THR A 293 -8.29 -5.55 -7.46
CA THR A 293 -8.72 -6.11 -8.76
C THR A 293 -7.66 -5.91 -9.84
N ALA A 294 -7.13 -4.69 -9.98
CA ALA A 294 -6.09 -4.39 -10.97
C ALA A 294 -4.81 -5.21 -10.72
N VAL A 295 -4.34 -5.26 -9.46
CA VAL A 295 -3.14 -6.02 -9.09
C VAL A 295 -3.32 -7.52 -9.34
N LYS A 296 -4.44 -8.10 -8.88
CA LYS A 296 -4.69 -9.55 -9.03
C LYS A 296 -4.96 -9.97 -10.48
N GLN A 297 -5.51 -9.10 -11.31
CA GLN A 297 -5.64 -9.35 -12.75
C GLN A 297 -4.28 -9.43 -13.44
N ARG A 298 -3.29 -8.64 -13.03
CA ARG A 298 -1.92 -8.70 -13.56
C ARG A 298 -1.18 -9.92 -13.05
N ARG A 299 -1.24 -10.16 -11.75
CA ARG A 299 -0.48 -11.23 -11.11
C ARG A 299 -1.25 -11.77 -9.89
N PRO A 300 -2.02 -12.85 -10.05
CA PRO A 300 -2.86 -13.42 -8.99
C PRO A 300 -2.10 -13.80 -7.72
N SER A 301 -0.82 -14.19 -7.84
CA SER A 301 0.04 -14.62 -6.73
C SER A 301 0.59 -13.49 -5.87
N LEU A 302 0.57 -12.21 -6.33
CA LEU A 302 1.05 -11.09 -5.54
C LEU A 302 0.26 -10.95 -4.25
N LEU A 303 0.96 -10.94 -3.10
CA LEU A 303 0.32 -10.62 -1.83
C LEU A 303 -0.09 -9.14 -1.79
N PHE A 304 -1.32 -8.88 -1.37
CA PHE A 304 -1.86 -7.54 -1.27
C PHE A 304 -2.15 -7.22 0.19
N SER A 305 -1.30 -6.40 0.81
CA SER A 305 -1.32 -6.12 2.24
C SER A 305 -1.57 -4.64 2.54
N ALA A 306 -2.02 -4.33 3.75
CA ALA A 306 -2.24 -2.95 4.17
C ALA A 306 -1.76 -2.67 5.60
N ALA A 307 -1.08 -1.54 5.79
CA ALA A 307 -0.82 -0.96 7.11
C ALA A 307 -2.10 -0.34 7.68
N VAL A 308 -2.48 -0.77 8.89
CA VAL A 308 -3.73 -0.34 9.51
C VAL A 308 -3.53 0.12 10.96
N TYR A 309 -4.42 0.96 11.45
CA TYR A 309 -4.52 1.22 12.88
C TYR A 309 -5.02 -0.04 13.59
N PRO A 310 -4.45 -0.42 14.77
CA PRO A 310 -4.74 -1.71 15.38
C PRO A 310 -6.20 -1.88 15.84
N ASP A 311 -6.81 -0.82 16.36
CA ASP A 311 -8.22 -0.86 16.76
C ASP A 311 -9.13 -0.61 15.54
N PRO A 312 -9.96 -1.59 15.12
CA PRO A 312 -10.80 -1.46 13.94
C PRO A 312 -11.90 -0.42 14.05
N VAL A 313 -12.44 -0.22 15.27
CA VAL A 313 -13.49 0.76 15.53
C VAL A 313 -12.92 2.16 15.48
N GLU A 314 -11.78 2.37 16.13
CA GLU A 314 -11.08 3.65 16.13
C GLU A 314 -10.55 3.99 14.72
N ALA A 315 -10.00 3.03 13.99
CA ALA A 315 -9.56 3.19 12.62
C ALA A 315 -10.70 3.65 11.69
N ALA A 316 -11.85 2.97 11.77
CA ALA A 316 -13.04 3.33 10.99
C ALA A 316 -13.62 4.68 11.40
N ARG A 317 -13.56 5.05 12.69
CA ARG A 317 -14.13 6.28 13.22
C ARG A 317 -13.25 7.50 12.94
N THR A 318 -11.93 7.39 13.17
CA THR A 318 -11.03 8.55 13.14
C THR A 318 -10.25 8.69 11.84
N ARG A 319 -10.03 7.58 11.12
CA ARG A 319 -9.28 7.55 9.86
C ARG A 319 -10.10 7.09 8.67
N LEU A 320 -11.38 6.78 8.90
CA LEU A 320 -12.30 6.19 7.91
C LEU A 320 -11.70 4.93 7.24
N GLN A 321 -10.77 4.28 7.94
CA GLN A 321 -10.04 3.08 7.52
C GLN A 321 -10.80 1.85 8.02
N ASP A 322 -11.78 1.40 7.25
CA ASP A 322 -12.67 0.29 7.60
C ASP A 322 -12.06 -1.05 7.16
N TRP A 323 -10.90 -1.39 7.75
CA TRP A 323 -10.17 -2.59 7.38
C TRP A 323 -10.86 -3.91 7.83
N ARG A 324 -11.85 -3.86 8.74
CA ARG A 324 -12.72 -5.00 9.03
C ARG A 324 -13.49 -5.40 7.76
N THR A 325 -14.15 -4.43 7.12
CA THR A 325 -14.83 -4.64 5.84
C THR A 325 -13.88 -5.15 4.76
N TRP A 326 -12.60 -4.73 4.76
CA TRP A 326 -11.62 -5.23 3.79
C TRP A 326 -11.31 -6.71 3.99
N ILE A 327 -11.24 -7.19 5.23
CA ILE A 327 -11.08 -8.61 5.56
C ILE A 327 -12.34 -9.39 5.19
N GLU A 328 -13.52 -8.95 5.66
CA GLU A 328 -14.80 -9.62 5.45
C GLU A 328 -15.16 -9.81 3.96
N ASN A 329 -14.60 -8.97 3.07
CA ASN A 329 -14.84 -9.00 1.63
C ASN A 329 -13.58 -9.37 0.82
N ASP A 330 -12.59 -10.01 1.43
CA ASP A 330 -11.33 -10.43 0.78
C ASP A 330 -10.63 -9.32 -0.03
N MET A 331 -10.72 -8.06 0.43
CA MET A 331 -10.12 -6.92 -0.27
C MET A 331 -8.60 -6.79 -0.04
N ILE A 332 -8.06 -7.50 0.96
CA ILE A 332 -6.61 -7.62 1.26
C ILE A 332 -6.30 -9.06 1.62
N ASP A 333 -5.07 -9.50 1.38
CA ASP A 333 -4.61 -10.84 1.76
C ASP A 333 -3.98 -10.85 3.16
N VAL A 334 -3.40 -9.72 3.57
CA VAL A 334 -2.67 -9.58 4.83
C VAL A 334 -2.99 -8.24 5.48
N VAL A 335 -3.30 -8.26 6.77
CA VAL A 335 -3.42 -7.06 7.60
C VAL A 335 -2.16 -6.83 8.42
N CYS A 336 -1.59 -5.61 8.36
CA CYS A 336 -0.39 -5.22 9.10
C CYS A 336 -0.75 -4.12 10.12
N PRO A 337 -1.17 -4.49 11.35
CA PRO A 337 -1.49 -3.50 12.38
C PRO A 337 -0.23 -2.76 12.86
N MET A 338 -0.27 -1.43 12.86
CA MET A 338 0.80 -0.57 13.38
C MET A 338 0.71 -0.46 14.92
N ALA A 339 1.03 -1.55 15.62
CA ALA A 339 0.99 -1.62 17.09
C ALA A 339 2.20 -0.91 17.72
N TYR A 340 2.30 0.41 17.50
CA TYR A 340 3.45 1.24 17.88
C TYR A 340 3.28 1.80 19.29
N THR A 341 3.32 0.94 20.29
CA THR A 341 3.23 1.27 21.71
C THR A 341 4.51 0.92 22.46
N LEU A 342 4.79 1.62 23.56
CA LEU A 342 5.87 1.31 24.52
C LEU A 342 5.43 0.29 25.55
N ASP A 343 4.12 0.12 25.74
CA ASP A 343 3.54 -0.76 26.75
C ASP A 343 3.26 -2.16 26.17
N ALA A 344 3.86 -3.19 26.76
CA ALA A 344 3.78 -4.56 26.30
C ALA A 344 2.37 -5.15 26.43
N SER A 345 1.60 -4.74 27.44
CA SER A 345 0.22 -5.22 27.64
C SER A 345 -0.71 -4.64 26.57
N THR A 346 -0.56 -3.36 26.26
CA THR A 346 -1.26 -2.71 25.15
C THR A 346 -0.91 -3.35 23.82
N PHE A 347 0.38 -3.66 23.58
CA PHE A 347 0.80 -4.37 22.37
C PHE A 347 0.09 -5.73 22.24
N ALA A 348 0.11 -6.52 23.31
CA ALA A 348 -0.54 -7.84 23.34
C ALA A 348 -2.06 -7.74 23.07
N ALA A 349 -2.73 -6.78 23.73
CA ALA A 349 -4.16 -6.55 23.54
C ALA A 349 -4.50 -6.13 22.10
N GLN A 350 -3.70 -5.27 21.48
CA GLN A 350 -3.87 -4.84 20.10
C GLN A 350 -3.73 -6.01 19.12
N ILE A 351 -2.68 -6.84 19.26
CA ILE A 351 -2.47 -7.99 18.37
C ILE A 351 -3.58 -9.03 18.56
N ALA A 352 -3.97 -9.33 19.81
CA ALA A 352 -5.07 -10.25 20.08
C ALA A 352 -6.40 -9.79 19.44
N SER A 353 -6.73 -8.51 19.57
CA SER A 353 -7.92 -7.90 18.95
C SER A 353 -7.89 -8.03 17.42
N VAL A 354 -6.74 -7.71 16.80
CA VAL A 354 -6.60 -7.83 15.34
C VAL A 354 -6.74 -9.30 14.89
N ARG A 355 -6.12 -10.25 15.59
CA ARG A 355 -6.26 -11.70 15.27
C ARG A 355 -7.71 -12.16 15.36
N GLN A 356 -8.44 -11.71 16.39
CA GLN A 356 -9.86 -12.05 16.55
C GLN A 356 -10.69 -11.51 15.36
N VAL A 357 -10.43 -10.28 14.91
CA VAL A 357 -11.16 -9.69 13.78
C VAL A 357 -10.72 -10.31 12.44
N ALA A 358 -9.44 -10.63 12.31
CA ALA A 358 -8.89 -11.19 11.08
C ALA A 358 -9.36 -12.62 10.79
N GLY A 359 -9.78 -13.37 11.83
CA GLY A 359 -10.27 -14.73 11.64
C GLY A 359 -9.22 -15.63 10.94
N GLY A 360 -9.50 -16.01 9.70
CA GLY A 360 -8.60 -16.81 8.88
C GLY A 360 -7.57 -16.03 8.06
N GLN A 361 -7.68 -14.68 8.00
CA GLN A 361 -6.75 -13.86 7.24
C GLN A 361 -5.41 -13.70 7.96
N SER A 362 -4.33 -13.56 7.17
CA SER A 362 -2.98 -13.44 7.70
C SER A 362 -2.76 -12.08 8.39
N VAL A 363 -2.12 -12.12 9.56
CA VAL A 363 -1.74 -10.95 10.37
C VAL A 363 -0.23 -10.88 10.47
N TRP A 364 0.35 -9.77 9.99
CA TRP A 364 1.76 -9.45 10.21
C TRP A 364 1.87 -8.33 11.24
N ALA A 365 2.31 -8.69 12.45
CA ALA A 365 2.38 -7.75 13.57
C ALA A 365 3.42 -6.65 13.32
N GLY A 366 2.96 -5.42 13.14
CA GLY A 366 3.81 -4.24 12.96
C GLY A 366 4.29 -3.72 14.30
N ILE A 367 5.61 -3.71 14.52
CA ILE A 367 6.27 -3.28 15.76
C ILE A 367 6.98 -1.96 15.52
N GLY A 368 6.67 -0.94 16.33
CA GLY A 368 7.35 0.37 16.33
C GLY A 368 8.72 0.31 17.00
N ALA A 369 9.61 -0.51 16.46
CA ALA A 369 10.92 -0.84 17.04
C ALA A 369 11.83 0.38 17.25
N TYR A 370 11.64 1.46 16.49
CA TYR A 370 12.37 2.73 16.66
C TYR A 370 12.20 3.40 18.02
N ARG A 371 11.22 2.97 18.81
CA ARG A 371 10.93 3.47 20.16
C ARG A 371 11.29 2.47 21.27
N LEU A 372 11.73 1.28 20.90
CA LEU A 372 11.96 0.15 21.80
C LEU A 372 13.44 -0.22 21.83
N SER A 373 13.90 -0.75 22.96
CA SER A 373 15.18 -1.46 23.01
C SER A 373 15.10 -2.76 22.21
N SER A 374 16.24 -3.36 21.87
CA SER A 374 16.28 -4.67 21.21
C SER A 374 15.59 -5.76 22.06
N SER A 375 15.77 -5.73 23.40
CA SER A 375 15.10 -6.66 24.32
C SER A 375 13.57 -6.53 24.25
N GLN A 376 13.03 -5.31 24.35
CA GLN A 376 11.60 -5.07 24.26
C GLN A 376 11.03 -5.50 22.90
N THR A 377 11.79 -5.28 21.83
CA THR A 377 11.40 -5.73 20.48
C THR A 377 11.35 -7.25 20.40
N ILE A 378 12.35 -7.96 20.95
CA ILE A 378 12.37 -9.42 21.02
C ILE A 378 11.16 -9.95 21.79
N ASP A 379 10.83 -9.33 22.93
CA ASP A 379 9.67 -9.75 23.73
C ASP A 379 8.33 -9.51 23.00
N ASN A 380 8.21 -8.41 22.27
CA ASN A 380 7.04 -8.16 21.40
C ASN A 380 6.95 -9.16 20.25
N ILE A 381 8.07 -9.56 19.62
CA ILE A 381 8.10 -10.62 18.61
C ILE A 381 7.58 -11.95 19.19
N ARG A 382 8.10 -12.34 20.36
CA ARG A 382 7.65 -13.56 21.05
C ARG A 382 6.16 -13.51 21.40
N THR A 383 5.69 -12.35 21.83
CA THR A 383 4.27 -12.13 22.16
C THR A 383 3.39 -12.22 20.91
N ALA A 384 3.77 -11.60 19.80
CA ALA A 384 3.03 -11.68 18.54
C ALA A 384 2.91 -13.14 18.05
N ARG A 385 4.00 -13.92 18.13
CA ARG A 385 4.00 -15.36 17.80
C ARG A 385 3.02 -16.15 18.66
N ARG A 386 3.06 -15.96 20.00
CA ARG A 386 2.12 -16.64 20.93
C ARG A 386 0.67 -16.32 20.63
N LEU A 387 0.40 -15.13 20.10
CA LEU A 387 -0.94 -14.66 19.72
C LEU A 387 -1.34 -15.07 18.30
N GLY A 388 -0.49 -15.85 17.59
CA GLY A 388 -0.80 -16.38 16.28
C GLY A 388 -0.62 -15.42 15.12
N ALA A 389 0.27 -14.42 15.24
CA ALA A 389 0.70 -13.65 14.09
C ALA A 389 1.59 -14.51 13.17
N GLU A 390 1.29 -14.53 11.87
CA GLU A 390 2.04 -15.30 10.87
C GLU A 390 3.26 -14.53 10.34
N GLY A 391 3.36 -13.26 10.69
CA GLY A 391 4.49 -12.41 10.32
C GLY A 391 4.77 -11.32 11.33
N ILE A 392 6.01 -10.85 11.28
CA ILE A 392 6.52 -9.72 12.08
C ILE A 392 7.05 -8.69 11.11
N VAL A 393 6.71 -7.42 11.32
CA VAL A 393 7.24 -6.31 10.52
C VAL A 393 7.79 -5.23 11.44
N LEU A 394 9.09 -4.96 11.38
CA LEU A 394 9.71 -3.91 12.21
C LEU A 394 9.74 -2.58 11.47
N PHE A 395 9.29 -1.53 12.13
CA PHE A 395 9.36 -0.15 11.62
C PHE A 395 10.50 0.58 12.34
N SER A 396 11.53 1.00 11.64
CA SER A 396 11.90 0.81 10.26
C SER A 396 13.39 0.56 10.14
N TYR A 397 13.85 -0.10 9.07
CA TYR A 397 15.28 -0.30 8.81
C TYR A 397 16.10 0.98 9.03
N ASP A 398 15.65 2.07 8.42
CA ASP A 398 16.33 3.37 8.48
C ASP A 398 16.49 3.91 9.90
N SER A 399 15.54 3.69 10.78
CA SER A 399 15.60 4.15 12.17
C SER A 399 16.38 3.21 13.10
N LEU A 400 16.45 1.92 12.73
CA LEU A 400 17.13 0.90 13.53
C LEU A 400 18.63 0.79 13.23
N THR A 401 19.07 1.28 12.09
CA THR A 401 20.49 1.27 11.68
C THR A 401 21.20 2.61 11.91
N ARG A 402 20.49 3.62 12.42
CA ARG A 402 21.03 4.95 12.73
C ARG A 402 21.03 5.21 14.24
N PRO A 403 21.87 6.16 14.75
CA PRO A 403 21.79 6.58 16.14
C PRO A 403 20.37 7.01 16.55
N PRO A 404 19.95 6.70 17.79
CA PRO A 404 20.71 6.10 18.90
C PRO A 404 20.84 4.56 18.84
N ASN A 405 20.13 3.84 17.93
CA ASN A 405 20.06 2.38 17.94
C ASN A 405 21.34 1.70 17.41
N GLY A 406 22.01 2.27 16.39
CA GLY A 406 23.27 1.78 15.86
C GLY A 406 23.19 0.50 15.03
N ALA A 407 24.36 0.09 14.47
CA ALA A 407 24.44 -1.02 13.50
C ALA A 407 24.08 -2.40 14.11
N ASP A 408 24.21 -2.58 15.39
CA ASP A 408 24.04 -3.90 16.05
C ASP A 408 22.58 -4.25 16.37
N TYR A 409 21.66 -3.29 16.33
CA TYR A 409 20.27 -3.51 16.74
C TYR A 409 19.61 -4.66 15.96
N LEU A 410 19.69 -4.62 14.64
CA LEU A 410 19.07 -5.64 13.79
C LEU A 410 19.73 -7.01 14.01
N SER A 411 21.06 -7.06 14.14
CA SER A 411 21.78 -8.31 14.37
C SER A 411 21.49 -8.91 15.75
N LEU A 412 21.27 -8.09 16.78
CA LEU A 412 20.88 -8.53 18.11
C LEU A 412 19.45 -9.15 18.07
N VAL A 413 18.52 -8.44 17.44
CA VAL A 413 17.15 -8.95 17.27
C VAL A 413 17.16 -10.24 16.42
N GLY A 414 17.89 -10.26 15.32
CA GLY A 414 17.97 -11.41 14.43
C GLY A 414 18.49 -12.67 15.14
N ARG A 415 19.61 -12.56 15.82
CA ARG A 415 20.20 -13.69 16.60
C ARG A 415 19.27 -14.20 17.70
N ALA A 416 18.56 -13.32 18.38
CA ALA A 416 17.73 -13.70 19.54
C ALA A 416 16.31 -14.15 19.16
N ALA A 417 15.79 -13.67 18.03
CA ALA A 417 14.42 -13.93 17.65
C ALA A 417 14.27 -14.78 16.38
N PHE A 418 15.26 -14.78 15.46
CA PHE A 418 15.14 -15.42 14.15
C PHE A 418 16.18 -16.52 13.88
N ALA A 419 17.18 -16.71 14.76
CA ALA A 419 18.06 -17.85 14.69
C ALA A 419 17.25 -19.15 14.89
N PRO A 420 17.59 -20.26 14.19
CA PRO A 420 16.90 -21.54 14.29
C PRO A 420 17.00 -22.15 15.69
#